data_b53e5058d2cf6c5dbeab2b992bd1b073
#
_entry.id   b53e5058d2cf6c5dbeab2b992bd1b073
#
_cell.length_a   1.000
_cell.length_b   1.000
_cell.length_c   1.000
_cell.angle_alpha   90.00
_cell.angle_beta   90.00
_cell.angle_gamma   90.00
#
_symmetry.space_group_name_H-M   'P 1'
#
loop_
_entity.id
_entity.type
_entity.pdbx_description
1 polymer ?
#
loop_
_entity_poly.entity_id
_entity_poly.type
_entity_poly.pdbx_seq_one_letter_code
_entity_poly.pdbx_strand_id
1 'polypeptide(L)'
;MIKRFITSRILNNLHKGKVILIMGARQSGKTTLLKGLFPDQQDVLYLNCDDLEDRNLLAAETISSMKQFAGKSKYILIDEAQRVQNIGLKLKLLVDNFPEVQIIATGSSSFELSNQIREPLTGRKYEFYLYPF
;
A
#
# COMPACT_ATOMS: atom_id res chain seq x y z
N MET A 1 -14.33 18.12 0.42
CA MET A 1 -13.23 18.37 0.22
C MET A 1 -12.17 17.49 -0.36
N ILE A 2 -10.91 17.84 -0.21
CA ILE A 2 -9.84 17.18 -0.92
C ILE A 2 -9.71 15.71 -0.55
N LYS A 3 -9.85 15.37 0.74
CA LYS A 3 -9.79 13.96 1.15
C LYS A 3 -10.90 13.13 0.51
N ARG A 4 -12.10 13.69 0.40
CA ARG A 4 -13.23 13.01 -0.22
C ARG A 4 -12.99 12.80 -1.72
N PHE A 5 -12.42 13.79 -2.38
CA PHE A 5 -12.10 13.70 -3.79
C PHE A 5 -11.04 12.61 -4.06
N ILE A 6 -9.98 12.61 -3.26
CA ILE A 6 -8.92 11.60 -3.39
C ILE A 6 -9.48 10.20 -3.09
N THR A 7 -10.31 10.08 -2.06
CA THR A 7 -10.93 8.80 -1.71
C THR A 7 -11.73 8.25 -2.91
N SER A 8 -12.53 9.10 -3.54
CA SER A 8 -13.30 8.67 -4.72
C SER A 8 -12.40 8.19 -5.85
N ARG A 9 -11.31 8.90 -6.10
CA ARG A 9 -10.38 8.51 -7.15
C ARG A 9 -9.70 7.19 -6.84
N ILE A 10 -9.33 6.98 -5.59
CA ILE A 10 -8.73 5.71 -5.17
C ILE A 10 -9.73 4.57 -5.37
N LEU A 11 -10.95 4.74 -4.89
CA LEU A 11 -11.98 3.72 -5.01
C LEU A 11 -12.32 3.40 -6.47
N ASN A 12 -12.25 4.39 -7.35
CA ASN A 12 -12.50 4.19 -8.77
C ASN A 12 -11.38 3.45 -9.48
N ASN A 13 -10.23 3.29 -8.84
CA ASN A 13 -9.08 2.63 -9.43
C ASN A 13 -8.74 1.30 -8.76
N LEU A 14 -9.66 0.74 -7.99
CA LEU A 14 -9.44 -0.56 -7.36
C LEU A 14 -9.53 -1.69 -8.39
N HIS A 15 -8.80 -2.76 -8.12
CA HIS A 15 -8.89 -4.02 -8.86
C HIS A 15 -8.55 -3.88 -10.35
N LYS A 16 -7.59 -3.02 -10.66
CA LYS A 16 -7.10 -2.86 -12.03
C LYS A 16 -5.71 -3.46 -12.23
N GLY A 17 -5.30 -4.34 -11.31
CA GLY A 17 -4.02 -5.03 -11.40
C GLY A 17 -2.83 -4.17 -11.04
N LYS A 18 -3.03 -3.10 -10.27
CA LYS A 18 -1.96 -2.19 -9.90
C LYS A 18 -1.98 -1.88 -8.42
N VAL A 19 -0.80 -1.63 -7.87
CA VAL A 19 -0.66 -1.13 -6.50
C VAL A 19 -1.10 0.32 -6.47
N ILE A 20 -1.84 0.69 -5.43
CA ILE A 20 -2.19 2.09 -5.20
C ILE A 20 -1.25 2.64 -4.13
N LEU A 21 -0.55 3.72 -4.46
CA LEU A 21 0.39 4.38 -3.56
C LEU A 21 -0.17 5.73 -3.15
N ILE A 22 -0.25 5.96 -1.84
CA ILE A 22 -0.68 7.23 -1.29
C ILE A 22 0.55 7.88 -0.66
N MET A 23 1.03 8.95 -1.28
CA MET A 23 2.26 9.62 -0.90
C MET A 23 1.95 10.96 -0.26
N GLY A 24 2.78 11.36 0.68
CA GLY A 24 2.61 12.66 1.32
C GLY A 24 3.51 12.79 2.52
N ALA A 25 3.66 14.01 2.99
CA ALA A 25 4.45 14.28 4.18
C ALA A 25 3.80 13.67 5.42
N ARG A 26 4.58 13.48 6.47
CA ARG A 26 4.02 13.10 7.76
C ARG A 26 2.94 14.10 8.15
N GLN A 27 1.93 13.62 8.84
CA GLN A 27 0.81 14.45 9.30
C GLN A 27 -0.05 15.02 8.17
N SER A 28 0.07 14.45 6.96
CA SER A 28 -0.81 14.86 5.86
C SER A 28 -2.15 14.13 5.89
N GLY A 29 -2.34 13.20 6.84
CA GLY A 29 -3.59 12.46 6.96
C GLY A 29 -3.62 11.15 6.20
N LYS A 30 -2.47 10.63 5.77
CA LYS A 30 -2.40 9.39 5.01
C LYS A 30 -2.97 8.20 5.78
N THR A 31 -2.61 8.08 7.05
CA THR A 31 -3.10 6.98 7.89
C THR A 31 -4.61 7.04 8.07
N THR A 32 -5.14 8.24 8.34
CA THR A 32 -6.56 8.44 8.49
C THR A 32 -7.30 8.09 7.20
N LEU A 33 -6.77 8.55 6.07
CA LEU A 33 -7.34 8.23 4.77
C LEU A 33 -7.35 6.71 4.53
N LEU A 34 -6.21 6.07 4.77
CA LEU A 34 -6.07 4.64 4.54
C LEU A 34 -7.06 3.84 5.37
N LYS A 35 -7.14 4.13 6.66
CA LYS A 35 -8.05 3.41 7.56
C LYS A 35 -9.51 3.65 7.22
N GLY A 36 -9.83 4.78 6.61
CA GLY A 36 -11.21 5.12 6.28
C GLY A 36 -11.70 4.58 4.94
N LEU A 37 -10.82 3.93 4.15
CA LEU A 37 -11.21 3.48 2.82
C LEU A 37 -12.24 2.34 2.85
N PHE A 38 -12.14 1.43 3.81
CA PHE A 38 -12.98 0.25 3.86
C PHE A 38 -13.55 0.01 5.26
N PRO A 39 -14.40 0.90 5.75
CA PRO A 39 -14.85 0.83 7.15
C PRO A 39 -15.71 -0.41 7.46
N ASP A 40 -16.40 -0.94 6.47
CA ASP A 40 -17.32 -2.06 6.68
C ASP A 40 -16.82 -3.37 6.09
N GLN A 41 -15.57 -3.42 5.63
CA GLN A 41 -15.02 -4.65 5.02
C GLN A 41 -14.36 -5.53 6.06
N GLN A 42 -14.57 -6.83 5.93
CA GLN A 42 -14.01 -7.81 6.86
C GLN A 42 -12.68 -8.40 6.39
N ASP A 43 -12.44 -8.41 5.10
CA ASP A 43 -11.26 -9.05 4.54
C ASP A 43 -10.13 -8.05 4.28
N VAL A 44 -9.95 -7.11 5.21
CA VAL A 44 -8.92 -6.09 5.13
C VAL A 44 -7.80 -6.43 6.12
N LEU A 45 -6.59 -6.56 5.60
CA LEU A 45 -5.40 -6.69 6.43
C LEU A 45 -4.71 -5.33 6.47
N TYR A 46 -4.61 -4.76 7.67
CA TYR A 46 -3.90 -3.49 7.87
C TYR A 46 -2.55 -3.77 8.51
N LEU A 47 -1.49 -3.31 7.88
CA LEU A 47 -0.13 -3.47 8.37
C LEU A 47 0.47 -2.08 8.60
N ASN A 48 0.85 -1.80 9.84
CA ASN A 48 1.55 -0.58 10.21
C ASN A 48 3.05 -0.87 10.27
N CYS A 49 3.79 -0.41 9.28
CA CYS A 49 5.21 -0.76 9.17
C CYS A 49 6.12 -0.03 10.13
N ASP A 50 5.58 0.89 10.95
CA ASP A 50 6.29 1.39 12.10
C ASP A 50 6.38 0.32 13.21
N ASP A 51 5.47 -0.66 13.19
CA ASP A 51 5.46 -1.77 14.12
C ASP A 51 6.32 -2.90 13.58
N LEU A 52 7.22 -3.40 14.41
CA LEU A 52 8.15 -4.45 14.00
C LEU A 52 7.46 -5.75 13.59
N GLU A 53 6.41 -6.15 14.29
CA GLU A 53 5.69 -7.38 13.95
C GLU A 53 5.05 -7.28 12.56
N ASP A 54 4.41 -6.16 12.28
CA ASP A 54 3.80 -5.95 10.97
C ASP A 54 4.86 -5.88 9.87
N ARG A 55 5.96 -5.20 10.15
CA ARG A 55 7.08 -5.11 9.22
C ARG A 55 7.64 -6.50 8.90
N ASN A 56 7.69 -7.37 9.89
CA ASN A 56 8.23 -8.73 9.71
C ASN A 56 7.38 -9.58 8.78
N LEU A 57 6.07 -9.36 8.72
CA LEU A 57 5.24 -10.07 7.75
C LEU A 57 5.69 -9.77 6.32
N LEU A 58 6.06 -8.51 6.07
CA LEU A 58 6.51 -8.08 4.75
C LEU A 58 7.97 -8.40 4.50
N ALA A 59 8.68 -8.94 5.48
CA ALA A 59 10.03 -9.43 5.27
C ALA A 59 10.06 -10.76 4.51
N ALA A 60 8.91 -11.40 4.30
CA ALA A 60 8.80 -12.64 3.55
C ALA A 60 9.41 -12.47 2.15
N GLU A 61 10.21 -13.43 1.75
CA GLU A 61 10.91 -13.37 0.47
C GLU A 61 10.39 -14.36 -0.55
N THR A 62 9.48 -15.26 -0.15
CA THR A 62 8.91 -16.24 -1.06
C THR A 62 7.41 -16.02 -1.23
N ILE A 63 6.92 -16.43 -2.39
CA ILE A 63 5.49 -16.34 -2.68
C ILE A 63 4.69 -17.21 -1.72
N SER A 64 5.23 -18.38 -1.35
CA SER A 64 4.59 -19.26 -0.37
C SER A 64 4.39 -18.58 0.97
N SER A 65 5.41 -17.85 1.45
CA SER A 65 5.31 -17.13 2.70
C SER A 65 4.30 -15.98 2.61
N MET A 66 4.28 -15.29 1.48
CA MET A 66 3.32 -14.21 1.26
C MET A 66 1.89 -14.72 1.21
N LYS A 67 1.68 -15.91 0.69
CA LYS A 67 0.35 -16.50 0.57
C LYS A 67 -0.32 -16.67 1.93
N GLN A 68 0.45 -16.87 2.99
CA GLN A 68 -0.10 -17.07 4.32
C GLN A 68 -0.89 -15.86 4.80
N PHE A 69 -0.47 -14.65 4.43
CA PHE A 69 -1.23 -13.44 4.80
C PHE A 69 -2.04 -12.88 3.64
N ALA A 70 -1.52 -12.95 2.42
CA ALA A 70 -2.18 -12.35 1.26
C ALA A 70 -3.37 -13.18 0.78
N GLY A 71 -3.27 -14.50 0.85
CA GLY A 71 -4.30 -15.38 0.32
C GLY A 71 -5.65 -15.30 1.03
N LYS A 72 -5.67 -14.72 2.22
CA LYS A 72 -6.89 -14.60 3.03
C LYS A 72 -7.49 -13.21 2.97
N SER A 73 -6.84 -12.29 2.28
CA SER A 73 -7.23 -10.90 2.30
C SER A 73 -7.78 -10.47 0.96
N LYS A 74 -8.72 -9.55 0.98
CA LYS A 74 -9.24 -8.91 -0.21
C LYS A 74 -8.53 -7.59 -0.45
N TYR A 75 -8.17 -6.93 0.63
CA TYR A 75 -7.43 -5.67 0.62
C TYR A 75 -6.27 -5.77 1.60
N ILE A 76 -5.09 -5.36 1.19
CA ILE A 76 -3.93 -5.26 2.07
C ILE A 76 -3.50 -3.80 2.09
N LEU A 77 -3.60 -3.20 3.29
CA LEU A 77 -3.27 -1.80 3.51
C LEU A 77 -1.92 -1.75 4.23
N ILE A 78 -0.93 -1.14 3.60
CA ILE A 78 0.44 -1.08 4.12
C ILE A 78 0.77 0.36 4.43
N ASP A 79 0.80 0.69 5.72
CA ASP A 79 1.07 2.05 6.17
C ASP A 79 2.57 2.20 6.46
N GLU A 80 3.13 3.35 6.10
CA GLU A 80 4.56 3.67 6.26
C GLU A 80 5.45 2.64 5.56
N ALA A 81 5.11 2.35 4.30
CA ALA A 81 5.75 1.27 3.54
C ALA A 81 7.25 1.48 3.35
N GLN A 82 7.74 2.72 3.41
CA GLN A 82 9.17 2.98 3.24
C GLN A 82 10.03 2.36 4.34
N ARG A 83 9.39 1.93 5.43
CA ARG A 83 10.11 1.26 6.52
C ARG A 83 10.52 -0.16 6.15
N VAL A 84 9.93 -0.73 5.11
CA VAL A 84 10.20 -2.10 4.70
C VAL A 84 11.35 -2.13 3.70
N GLN A 85 12.35 -2.95 3.98
CA GLN A 85 13.49 -3.10 3.08
C GLN A 85 13.03 -3.76 1.78
N ASN A 86 13.49 -3.24 0.64
CA ASN A 86 13.13 -3.74 -0.70
C ASN A 86 11.63 -3.75 -0.94
N ILE A 87 10.93 -2.72 -0.45
CA ILE A 87 9.47 -2.67 -0.52
C ILE A 87 8.97 -2.70 -1.97
N GLY A 88 9.67 -2.05 -2.89
CA GLY A 88 9.24 -2.04 -4.28
C GLY A 88 9.16 -3.43 -4.89
N LEU A 89 10.18 -4.25 -4.66
CA LEU A 89 10.19 -5.62 -5.16
C LEU A 89 9.10 -6.45 -4.49
N LYS A 90 8.87 -6.25 -3.20
CA LYS A 90 7.83 -6.99 -2.48
C LYS A 90 6.44 -6.62 -2.96
N LEU A 91 6.19 -5.35 -3.22
CA LEU A 91 4.92 -4.91 -3.79
C LEU A 91 4.71 -5.48 -5.18
N LYS A 92 5.77 -5.54 -5.98
CA LYS A 92 5.71 -6.16 -7.30
C LYS A 92 5.31 -7.63 -7.20
N LEU A 93 5.95 -8.38 -6.29
CA LEU A 93 5.61 -9.78 -6.10
C LEU A 93 4.17 -9.96 -5.67
N LEU A 94 3.69 -9.10 -4.79
CA LEU A 94 2.31 -9.17 -4.32
C LEU A 94 1.33 -8.90 -5.46
N VAL A 95 1.53 -7.84 -6.21
CA VAL A 95 0.58 -7.48 -7.27
C VAL A 95 0.61 -8.49 -8.42
N ASP A 96 1.77 -9.04 -8.72
CA ASP A 96 1.89 -10.00 -9.83
C ASP A 96 1.35 -11.40 -9.47
N ASN A 97 1.44 -11.79 -8.21
CA ASN A 97 1.10 -13.15 -7.80
C ASN A 97 -0.23 -13.28 -7.08
N PHE A 98 -0.82 -12.18 -6.65
CA PHE A 98 -2.11 -12.16 -5.96
C PHE A 98 -3.04 -11.15 -6.61
N PRO A 99 -3.44 -11.42 -7.87
CA PRO A 99 -4.20 -10.42 -8.64
C PRO A 99 -5.58 -10.10 -8.09
N GLU A 100 -6.11 -10.97 -7.24
CA GLU A 100 -7.42 -10.75 -6.63
C GLU A 100 -7.35 -9.85 -5.40
N VAL A 101 -6.15 -9.59 -4.90
CA VAL A 101 -5.94 -8.78 -3.71
C VAL A 101 -5.55 -7.38 -4.13
N GLN A 102 -6.25 -6.37 -3.62
CA GLN A 102 -5.87 -4.99 -3.87
C GLN A 102 -4.86 -4.54 -2.82
N ILE A 103 -3.70 -4.09 -3.28
CA ILE A 103 -2.64 -3.59 -2.41
C ILE A 103 -2.70 -2.07 -2.41
N ILE A 104 -2.75 -1.46 -1.24
CA ILE A 104 -2.72 0.00 -1.09
C ILE A 104 -1.65 0.32 -0.04
N ALA A 105 -0.66 1.10 -0.42
CA ALA A 105 0.45 1.43 0.47
C ALA A 105 0.58 2.94 0.62
N THR A 106 0.94 3.37 1.82
CA THR A 106 1.28 4.77 2.04
C THR A 106 2.76 4.91 2.28
N GLY A 107 3.28 6.09 1.98
CA GLY A 107 4.66 6.41 2.29
C GLY A 107 4.86 7.90 2.25
N SER A 108 5.94 8.35 2.87
CA SER A 108 6.31 9.74 2.75
C SER A 108 6.69 10.01 1.30
N SER A 109 6.48 11.24 0.85
CA SER A 109 6.93 11.66 -0.47
C SER A 109 8.45 11.81 -0.49
N SER A 110 9.10 11.15 0.47
CA SER A 110 10.54 11.20 0.60
C SER A 110 11.21 10.52 -0.57
N PHE A 111 12.41 10.94 -0.81
CA PHE A 111 13.28 10.40 -1.82
C PHE A 111 13.46 8.88 -1.69
N GLU A 112 13.50 8.38 -0.46
CA GLU A 112 13.75 6.96 -0.20
C GLU A 112 12.68 6.06 -0.81
N LEU A 113 11.41 6.35 -0.55
CA LEU A 113 10.35 5.52 -1.09
C LEU A 113 10.32 5.59 -2.62
N SER A 114 10.45 6.79 -3.18
CA SER A 114 10.45 6.97 -4.63
C SER A 114 11.53 6.14 -5.31
N ASN A 115 12.73 6.10 -4.74
CA ASN A 115 13.82 5.32 -5.30
C ASN A 115 13.55 3.82 -5.22
N GLN A 116 12.96 3.36 -4.13
CA GLN A 116 12.70 1.94 -3.96
C GLN A 116 11.63 1.41 -4.89
N ILE A 117 10.65 2.24 -5.25
CA ILE A 117 9.50 1.78 -6.04
C ILE A 117 9.62 2.08 -7.53
N ARG A 118 10.51 2.99 -7.92
CA ARG A 118 10.55 3.50 -9.29
C ARG A 118 10.68 2.39 -10.34
N GLU A 119 11.67 1.56 -10.19
CA GLU A 119 11.94 0.53 -11.19
C GLU A 119 11.05 -0.71 -11.04
N PRO A 120 10.95 -1.31 -9.84
CA PRO A 120 10.14 -2.53 -9.72
C PRO A 120 8.67 -2.33 -10.06
N LEU A 121 8.13 -1.14 -9.81
CA LEU A 121 6.69 -0.89 -9.99
C LEU A 121 6.36 -0.12 -11.26
N THR A 122 7.30 0.01 -12.19
CA THR A 122 7.02 0.65 -13.47
C THR A 122 5.85 -0.06 -14.16
N GLY A 123 4.81 0.70 -14.48
CA GLY A 123 3.61 0.15 -15.11
C GLY A 123 2.68 -0.62 -14.19
N ARG A 124 3.01 -0.71 -12.89
CA ARG A 124 2.26 -1.50 -11.92
C ARG A 124 1.66 -0.68 -10.79
N LYS A 125 1.58 0.63 -10.93
CA LYS A 125 1.16 1.51 -9.84
C LYS A 125 0.31 2.67 -10.30
N TYR A 126 -0.57 3.12 -9.40
CA TYR A 126 -1.18 4.43 -9.44
C TYR A 126 -0.68 5.20 -8.24
N GLU A 127 -0.29 6.47 -8.43
CA GLU A 127 0.22 7.31 -7.36
C GLU A 127 -0.76 8.45 -7.06
N PHE A 128 -1.07 8.63 -5.80
CA PHE A 128 -1.89 9.74 -5.32
C PHE A 128 -1.08 10.51 -4.28
N TYR A 129 -1.08 11.83 -4.41
CA TYR A 129 -0.30 12.68 -3.52
C TYR A 129 -1.23 13.46 -2.61
N LEU A 130 -0.97 13.39 -1.31
CA LEU A 130 -1.75 14.08 -0.31
C LEU A 130 -0.90 15.17 0.32
N TYR A 131 -1.36 16.40 0.23
CA TYR A 131 -0.62 17.54 0.75
C TYR A 131 -1.29 18.07 2.01
N PRO A 132 -0.52 18.50 3.02
CA PRO A 132 -1.08 19.09 4.22
C PRO A 132 -1.65 20.48 3.93
N PHE A 133 -2.59 20.89 4.78
CA PHE A 133 -3.22 22.22 4.68
C PHE A 133 -2.95 23.07 5.89
#